data_b37d7e0fc07c8679dfccd4f48a30905e
#
_entry.id   b37d7e0fc07c8679dfccd4f48a30905e
#
_cell.length_a   1.000
_cell.length_b   1.000
_cell.length_c   1.000
_cell.angle_alpha   90.00
_cell.angle_beta   90.00
_cell.angle_gamma   90.00
#
_symmetry.space_group_name_H-M   'P 1'
#
loop_
_entity.id
_entity.type
_entity.pdbx_description
1 polymer ?
#
loop_
_entity_poly.entity_id
_entity_poly.type
_entity_poly.pdbx_seq_one_letter_code
_entity_poly.pdbx_strand_id
1 'polypeptide(L)'
;MAAGSLWKTRTHNLGRMNLRELVPAYFSYPAIQTYIALTAISIALAVHFATAVLPLVLAVLLALLVYPFVWYLLHRFVLHGRFLYRSRWTAPAWKRIHFDHHQDPNDLRVLFGALYTTLPTIALVTISLGWAIGGPAAAAAAFATGLATTCFYEFCHCVQHLNYTPKLAFLQRIKRLHLAHHFHNEAGNFGITNFLWDRVFATYYAKAKDVARSPTVFNIGYTAAEAERFPWVQQLSNGIRRDGSPRPFGRRADEGEPSADLSPQDGIRSRRA
;
A
#
# COMPACT_ATOMS: atom_id res chain seq x y z
N MET A 1 -11.21 -7.77 33.29
CA MET A 1 -11.18 -6.35 32.87
C MET A 1 -10.31 -6.28 31.63
N ALA A 2 -10.91 -6.11 30.44
CA ALA A 2 -10.18 -6.00 29.19
C ALA A 2 -9.45 -4.65 29.16
N ALA A 3 -8.14 -4.68 28.99
CA ALA A 3 -7.34 -3.48 28.78
C ALA A 3 -7.91 -2.73 27.56
N GLY A 4 -8.56 -1.60 27.81
CA GLY A 4 -9.09 -0.75 26.75
C GLY A 4 -7.96 -0.34 25.84
N SER A 5 -8.07 -0.68 24.55
CA SER A 5 -7.14 -0.24 23.53
C SER A 5 -7.02 1.28 23.60
N LEU A 6 -5.87 1.79 23.98
CA LEU A 6 -5.52 3.22 24.00
C LEU A 6 -5.59 3.86 22.60
N TRP A 7 -5.78 3.04 21.55
CA TRP A 7 -5.78 3.40 20.16
C TRP A 7 -7.13 3.03 19.50
N LYS A 8 -8.21 3.72 19.86
CA LYS A 8 -9.41 3.71 19.02
C LYS A 8 -9.11 4.46 17.74
N THR A 9 -8.60 3.78 16.72
CA THR A 9 -8.45 4.33 15.39
C THR A 9 -9.84 4.69 14.86
N ARG A 10 -10.10 5.99 14.65
CA ARG A 10 -11.26 6.45 13.90
C ARG A 10 -11.21 5.79 12.52
N THR A 11 -12.34 5.28 12.05
CA THR A 11 -12.45 4.80 10.67
C THR A 11 -12.41 6.01 9.74
N HIS A 12 -11.41 6.06 8.84
CA HIS A 12 -11.29 7.10 7.83
C HIS A 12 -11.52 6.47 6.45
N ASN A 13 -12.49 7.01 5.71
CA ASN A 13 -12.76 6.58 4.34
C ASN A 13 -12.20 7.64 3.37
N LEU A 14 -11.11 7.31 2.71
CA LEU A 14 -10.41 8.21 1.77
C LEU A 14 -11.29 8.67 0.61
N GLY A 15 -12.21 7.83 0.14
CA GLY A 15 -13.16 8.20 -0.92
C GLY A 15 -14.15 9.29 -0.53
N ARG A 16 -14.21 9.67 0.77
CA ARG A 16 -15.07 10.73 1.29
C ARG A 16 -14.29 11.89 1.91
N MET A 17 -12.96 11.82 1.90
CA MET A 17 -12.06 12.81 2.51
C MET A 17 -11.41 13.70 1.46
N ASN A 18 -11.12 14.93 1.85
CA ASN A 18 -10.28 15.86 1.11
C ASN A 18 -8.86 15.92 1.69
N LEU A 19 -7.96 16.68 1.04
CA LEU A 19 -6.56 16.76 1.45
C LEU A 19 -6.36 17.39 2.85
N ARG A 20 -7.22 18.34 3.26
CA ARG A 20 -7.15 18.99 4.58
C ARG A 20 -7.50 18.01 5.71
N GLU A 21 -8.40 17.08 5.44
CA GLU A 21 -8.79 16.03 6.37
C GLU A 21 -7.77 14.88 6.40
N LEU A 22 -7.14 14.60 5.25
CA LEU A 22 -6.10 13.56 5.17
C LEU A 22 -4.90 13.89 6.05
N VAL A 23 -4.39 15.13 6.01
CA VAL A 23 -3.14 15.47 6.71
C VAL A 23 -3.17 15.14 8.21
N PRO A 24 -4.14 15.62 9.02
CA PRO A 24 -4.21 15.25 10.43
C PRO A 24 -4.49 13.75 10.64
N ALA A 25 -5.31 13.14 9.80
CA ALA A 25 -5.57 11.69 9.88
C ALA A 25 -4.29 10.89 9.64
N TYR A 26 -3.51 11.22 8.63
CA TYR A 26 -2.25 10.56 8.30
C TYR A 26 -1.25 10.60 9.46
N PHE A 27 -1.00 11.77 10.05
CA PHE A 27 -0.08 11.93 11.17
C PHE A 27 -0.61 11.35 12.50
N SER A 28 -1.89 11.02 12.61
CA SER A 28 -2.46 10.35 13.78
C SER A 28 -2.22 8.84 13.80
N TYR A 29 -1.80 8.24 12.69
CA TYR A 29 -1.60 6.79 12.62
C TYR A 29 -0.30 6.35 13.30
N PRO A 30 -0.38 5.31 14.19
CA PRO A 30 0.79 4.85 14.94
C PRO A 30 1.96 4.40 14.06
N ALA A 31 1.70 3.83 12.88
CA ALA A 31 2.75 3.43 11.94
C ALA A 31 3.55 4.64 11.47
N ILE A 32 2.88 5.72 11.09
CA ILE A 32 3.53 6.95 10.62
C ILE A 32 4.31 7.63 11.75
N GLN A 33 3.73 7.70 12.95
CA GLN A 33 4.40 8.24 14.14
C GLN A 33 5.67 7.45 14.47
N THR A 34 5.61 6.11 14.39
CA THR A 34 6.75 5.23 14.60
C THR A 34 7.85 5.49 13.56
N TYR A 35 7.49 5.59 12.27
CA TYR A 35 8.48 5.89 11.23
C TYR A 35 9.13 7.24 11.43
N ILE A 36 8.39 8.28 11.77
CA ILE A 36 8.93 9.63 12.04
C ILE A 36 9.88 9.59 13.24
N ALA A 37 9.46 8.97 14.36
CA ALA A 37 10.30 8.88 15.57
C ALA A 37 11.60 8.11 15.30
N LEU A 38 11.51 6.95 14.64
CA LEU A 38 12.68 6.16 14.27
C LEU A 38 13.57 6.89 13.25
N THR A 39 13.00 7.67 12.33
CA THR A 39 13.77 8.52 11.41
C THR A 39 14.61 9.53 12.19
N ALA A 40 14.01 10.25 13.14
CA ALA A 40 14.72 11.23 13.95
C ALA A 40 15.84 10.59 14.78
N ILE A 41 15.57 9.45 15.42
CA ILE A 41 16.58 8.67 16.17
C ILE A 41 17.71 8.24 15.24
N SER A 42 17.39 7.70 14.05
CA SER A 42 18.38 7.21 13.11
C SER A 42 19.25 8.34 12.55
N ILE A 43 18.69 9.53 12.30
CA ILE A 43 19.48 10.73 11.95
C ILE A 43 20.45 11.09 13.07
N ALA A 44 19.99 11.12 14.33
CA ALA A 44 20.84 11.41 15.46
C ALA A 44 21.99 10.39 15.61
N LEU A 45 21.70 9.09 15.40
CA LEU A 45 22.72 8.04 15.40
C LEU A 45 23.70 8.19 14.23
N ALA A 46 23.20 8.51 13.04
CA ALA A 46 24.05 8.74 11.87
C ALA A 46 25.04 9.89 12.12
N VAL A 47 24.56 11.00 12.69
CA VAL A 47 25.42 12.14 13.05
C VAL A 47 26.40 11.76 14.17
N HIS A 48 25.95 11.06 15.21
CA HIS A 48 26.77 10.66 16.35
C HIS A 48 27.94 9.74 15.94
N PHE A 49 27.70 8.80 15.04
CA PHE A 49 28.72 7.84 14.58
C PHE A 49 29.46 8.30 13.33
N ALA A 50 29.17 9.50 12.79
CA ALA A 50 29.76 9.98 11.56
C ALA A 50 31.25 10.31 11.76
N THR A 51 32.11 9.63 10.99
CA THR A 51 33.56 9.94 10.89
C THR A 51 33.91 10.57 9.54
N ALA A 52 33.04 10.40 8.54
CA ALA A 52 33.18 10.98 7.20
C ALA A 52 31.81 11.17 6.55
N VAL A 53 31.68 12.18 5.70
CA VAL A 53 30.41 12.52 5.04
C VAL A 53 30.10 11.60 3.85
N LEU A 54 31.13 11.20 3.09
CA LEU A 54 30.95 10.45 1.84
C LEU A 54 30.18 9.13 2.03
N PRO A 55 30.48 8.26 3.03
CA PRO A 55 29.71 7.03 3.24
C PRO A 55 28.24 7.30 3.56
N LEU A 56 27.90 8.38 4.27
CA LEU A 56 26.52 8.76 4.56
C LEU A 56 25.77 9.15 3.28
N VAL A 57 26.39 9.99 2.44
CA VAL A 57 25.83 10.43 1.17
C VAL A 57 25.58 9.22 0.24
N LEU A 58 26.56 8.32 0.13
CA LEU A 58 26.44 7.11 -0.69
C LEU A 58 25.32 6.20 -0.15
N ALA A 59 25.21 6.02 1.16
CA ALA A 59 24.17 5.23 1.79
C ALA A 59 22.76 5.81 1.54
N VAL A 60 22.59 7.13 1.65
CA VAL A 60 21.34 7.83 1.33
C VAL A 60 20.97 7.65 -0.15
N LEU A 61 21.89 7.93 -1.07
CA LEU A 61 21.63 7.83 -2.51
C LEU A 61 21.29 6.40 -2.93
N LEU A 62 22.02 5.42 -2.39
CA LEU A 62 21.77 4.03 -2.71
C LEU A 62 20.46 3.53 -2.10
N ALA A 63 20.11 3.96 -0.89
CA ALA A 63 18.81 3.66 -0.29
C ALA A 63 17.66 4.23 -1.13
N LEU A 64 17.76 5.47 -1.61
CA LEU A 64 16.77 6.08 -2.51
C LEU A 64 16.65 5.34 -3.84
N LEU A 65 17.73 4.82 -4.39
CA LEU A 65 17.75 4.06 -5.64
C LEU A 65 17.14 2.67 -5.47
N VAL A 66 17.51 1.96 -4.40
CA VAL A 66 17.11 0.58 -4.15
C VAL A 66 15.67 0.48 -3.64
N TYR A 67 15.19 1.46 -2.88
CA TYR A 67 13.87 1.46 -2.27
C TYR A 67 12.71 1.18 -3.26
N PRO A 68 12.58 1.91 -4.38
CA PRO A 68 11.48 1.65 -5.33
C PRO A 68 11.56 0.27 -5.97
N PHE A 69 12.77 -0.27 -6.15
CA PHE A 69 12.98 -1.61 -6.70
C PHE A 69 12.50 -2.69 -5.73
N VAL A 70 12.92 -2.61 -4.47
CA VAL A 70 12.50 -3.56 -3.44
C VAL A 70 10.99 -3.55 -3.27
N TRP A 71 10.37 -2.36 -3.20
CA TRP A 71 8.91 -2.25 -3.08
C TRP A 71 8.17 -2.79 -4.30
N TYR A 72 8.70 -2.59 -5.51
CA TYR A 72 8.15 -3.22 -6.71
C TYR A 72 8.19 -4.76 -6.62
N LEU A 73 9.32 -5.34 -6.19
CA LEU A 73 9.44 -6.78 -6.02
C LEU A 73 8.49 -7.31 -4.95
N LEU A 74 8.41 -6.63 -3.80
CA LEU A 74 7.50 -7.00 -2.72
C LEU A 74 6.04 -6.90 -3.19
N HIS A 75 5.65 -5.81 -3.83
CA HIS A 75 4.28 -5.62 -4.30
C HIS A 75 3.90 -6.71 -5.29
N ARG A 76 4.72 -6.92 -6.32
CA ARG A 76 4.43 -7.90 -7.37
C ARG A 76 4.48 -9.34 -6.89
N PHE A 77 5.52 -9.75 -6.18
CA PHE A 77 5.78 -11.16 -5.90
C PHE A 77 5.35 -11.61 -4.51
N VAL A 78 5.28 -10.71 -3.53
CA VAL A 78 4.88 -11.05 -2.16
C VAL A 78 3.42 -10.66 -1.91
N LEU A 79 3.06 -9.40 -2.12
CA LEU A 79 1.71 -8.91 -1.82
C LEU A 79 0.66 -9.50 -2.77
N HIS A 80 0.97 -9.58 -4.07
CA HIS A 80 0.16 -10.29 -5.08
C HIS A 80 0.50 -11.79 -5.19
N GLY A 81 1.46 -12.27 -4.40
CA GLY A 81 1.87 -13.67 -4.42
C GLY A 81 0.79 -14.60 -3.86
N ARG A 82 0.45 -15.65 -4.61
CA ARG A 82 -0.58 -16.63 -4.22
C ARG A 82 -0.09 -17.67 -3.21
N PHE A 83 1.18 -17.67 -2.83
CA PHE A 83 1.75 -18.66 -1.94
C PHE A 83 1.46 -18.38 -0.45
N LEU A 84 1.32 -17.11 -0.05
CA LEU A 84 1.12 -16.73 1.36
C LEU A 84 -0.24 -17.16 1.90
N TYR A 85 -1.31 -17.06 1.11
CA TYR A 85 -2.65 -17.47 1.57
C TYR A 85 -2.85 -18.98 1.62
N ARG A 86 -1.95 -19.76 0.99
CA ARG A 86 -2.02 -21.22 0.99
C ARG A 86 -1.62 -21.85 2.32
N SER A 87 -0.92 -21.11 3.17
CA SER A 87 -0.56 -21.53 4.52
C SER A 87 -1.41 -20.81 5.57
N ARG A 88 -1.96 -21.55 6.52
CA ARG A 88 -2.70 -20.98 7.67
C ARG A 88 -1.86 -20.01 8.53
N TRP A 89 -0.54 -20.14 8.48
CA TRP A 89 0.38 -19.32 9.26
C TRP A 89 0.67 -17.98 8.61
N THR A 90 0.68 -17.91 7.29
CA THR A 90 1.00 -16.69 6.54
C THR A 90 -0.25 -15.99 5.99
N ALA A 91 -1.37 -16.70 5.85
CA ALA A 91 -2.63 -16.14 5.34
C ALA A 91 -3.13 -14.92 6.14
N PRO A 92 -3.07 -14.88 7.50
CA PRO A 92 -3.48 -13.70 8.27
C PRO A 92 -2.65 -12.47 7.94
N ALA A 93 -1.33 -12.63 7.78
CA ALA A 93 -0.44 -11.54 7.39
C ALA A 93 -0.74 -11.07 5.97
N TRP A 94 -0.83 -11.99 4.98
CA TRP A 94 -1.16 -11.66 3.60
C TRP A 94 -2.49 -10.91 3.48
N LYS A 95 -3.52 -11.40 4.18
CA LYS A 95 -4.82 -10.74 4.25
C LYS A 95 -4.70 -9.30 4.73
N ARG A 96 -4.01 -9.10 5.87
CA ARG A 96 -3.88 -7.77 6.51
C ARG A 96 -3.02 -6.80 5.71
N ILE A 97 -1.96 -7.27 5.06
CA ILE A 97 -1.00 -6.36 4.41
C ILE A 97 -1.44 -5.90 3.03
N HIS A 98 -2.32 -6.64 2.33
CA HIS A 98 -2.68 -6.27 0.96
C HIS A 98 -4.07 -6.73 0.51
N PHE A 99 -4.51 -7.94 0.84
CA PHE A 99 -5.81 -8.44 0.40
C PHE A 99 -6.96 -7.54 0.88
N ASP A 100 -6.99 -7.16 2.15
CA ASP A 100 -8.00 -6.26 2.70
C ASP A 100 -7.98 -4.88 2.03
N HIS A 101 -6.80 -4.40 1.61
CA HIS A 101 -6.67 -3.17 0.87
C HIS A 101 -7.27 -3.26 -0.55
N HIS A 102 -7.12 -4.38 -1.26
CA HIS A 102 -7.82 -4.59 -2.53
C HIS A 102 -9.34 -4.74 -2.36
N GLN A 103 -9.80 -5.30 -1.24
CA GLN A 103 -11.21 -5.44 -0.93
C GLN A 103 -11.88 -4.10 -0.58
N ASP A 104 -11.19 -3.22 0.13
CA ASP A 104 -11.66 -1.88 0.51
C ASP A 104 -10.52 -0.86 0.42
N PRO A 105 -10.17 -0.43 -0.81
CA PRO A 105 -9.01 0.42 -1.04
C PRO A 105 -9.15 1.84 -0.46
N ASN A 106 -10.36 2.23 -0.05
CA ASN A 106 -10.60 3.52 0.56
C ASN A 106 -10.54 3.50 2.10
N ASP A 107 -10.44 2.35 2.74
CA ASP A 107 -10.29 2.26 4.20
C ASP A 107 -8.83 2.49 4.60
N LEU A 108 -8.56 3.62 5.25
CA LEU A 108 -7.22 4.00 5.69
C LEU A 108 -6.57 3.00 6.66
N ARG A 109 -7.37 2.19 7.39
CA ARG A 109 -6.87 1.19 8.34
C ARG A 109 -6.14 0.03 7.66
N VAL A 110 -6.53 -0.31 6.43
CA VAL A 110 -5.95 -1.41 5.67
C VAL A 110 -4.99 -0.93 4.58
N LEU A 111 -4.91 0.39 4.37
CA LEU A 111 -4.00 0.98 3.40
C LEU A 111 -2.54 0.88 3.87
N PHE A 112 -2.27 1.28 5.12
CA PHE A 112 -0.90 1.21 5.65
C PHE A 112 -0.46 -0.23 5.88
N GLY A 113 0.75 -0.54 5.45
CA GLY A 113 1.42 -1.80 5.78
C GLY A 113 1.48 -2.03 7.29
N ALA A 114 1.37 -3.28 7.71
CA ALA A 114 1.48 -3.62 9.12
C ALA A 114 2.92 -3.45 9.62
N LEU A 115 3.13 -2.71 10.71
CA LEU A 115 4.46 -2.41 11.25
C LEU A 115 5.33 -3.66 11.43
N TYR A 116 4.74 -4.78 11.88
CA TYR A 116 5.47 -6.03 12.10
C TYR A 116 5.98 -6.69 10.80
N THR A 117 5.54 -6.24 9.63
CA THR A 117 6.04 -6.69 8.33
C THR A 117 6.89 -5.62 7.67
N THR A 118 6.44 -4.37 7.66
CA THR A 118 7.11 -3.28 6.93
C THR A 118 8.41 -2.85 7.61
N LEU A 119 8.40 -2.67 8.93
CA LEU A 119 9.57 -2.21 9.66
C LEU A 119 10.77 -3.18 9.59
N PRO A 120 10.60 -4.51 9.83
CA PRO A 120 11.68 -5.46 9.63
C PRO A 120 12.21 -5.50 8.19
N THR A 121 11.33 -5.34 7.20
CA THR A 121 11.74 -5.32 5.78
C THR A 121 12.59 -4.09 5.47
N ILE A 122 12.16 -2.89 5.91
CA ILE A 122 12.93 -1.65 5.74
C ILE A 122 14.28 -1.79 6.43
N ALA A 123 14.29 -2.25 7.69
CA ALA A 123 15.52 -2.42 8.47
C ALA A 123 16.49 -3.40 7.79
N LEU A 124 16.00 -4.58 7.38
CA LEU A 124 16.83 -5.60 6.75
C LEU A 124 17.52 -5.06 5.49
N VAL A 125 16.79 -4.38 4.63
CA VAL A 125 17.35 -3.87 3.37
C VAL A 125 18.29 -2.70 3.62
N THR A 126 17.83 -1.68 4.33
CA THR A 126 18.57 -0.41 4.41
C THR A 126 19.73 -0.45 5.39
N ILE A 127 19.58 -1.13 6.55
CA ILE A 127 20.66 -1.27 7.52
C ILE A 127 21.79 -2.12 6.93
N SER A 128 21.47 -3.27 6.29
CA SER A 128 22.48 -4.12 5.67
C SER A 128 23.23 -3.37 4.58
N LEU A 129 22.51 -2.62 3.73
CA LEU A 129 23.09 -1.82 2.67
C LEU A 129 24.03 -0.74 3.21
N GLY A 130 23.55 0.05 4.17
CA GLY A 130 24.34 1.12 4.77
C GLY A 130 25.55 0.60 5.54
N TRP A 131 25.39 -0.53 6.25
CA TRP A 131 26.50 -1.17 6.96
C TRP A 131 27.63 -1.58 6.02
N ALA A 132 27.29 -2.17 4.89
CA ALA A 132 28.25 -2.56 3.87
C ALA A 132 29.00 -1.37 3.24
N ILE A 133 28.40 -0.17 3.23
CA ILE A 133 29.00 1.05 2.68
C ILE A 133 29.97 1.72 3.67
N GLY A 134 29.56 1.85 4.95
CA GLY A 134 30.32 2.68 5.89
C GLY A 134 29.99 2.42 7.35
N GLY A 135 29.64 1.20 7.73
CA GLY A 135 29.41 0.80 9.11
C GLY A 135 28.19 1.48 9.75
N PRO A 136 28.21 1.71 11.09
CA PRO A 136 27.01 2.11 11.84
C PRO A 136 26.44 3.45 11.44
N ALA A 137 27.26 4.44 11.11
CA ALA A 137 26.78 5.76 10.68
C ALA A 137 26.02 5.67 9.36
N ALA A 138 26.58 5.00 8.36
CA ALA A 138 25.95 4.80 7.05
C ALA A 138 24.71 3.91 7.13
N ALA A 139 24.73 2.88 8.01
CA ALA A 139 23.56 2.05 8.29
C ALA A 139 22.39 2.89 8.86
N ALA A 140 22.66 3.75 9.83
CA ALA A 140 21.68 4.65 10.41
C ALA A 140 21.15 5.67 9.37
N ALA A 141 22.02 6.23 8.53
CA ALA A 141 21.63 7.14 7.45
C ALA A 141 20.72 6.44 6.41
N ALA A 142 21.09 5.23 5.96
CA ALA A 142 20.27 4.44 5.04
C ALA A 142 18.91 4.06 5.64
N PHE A 143 18.88 3.68 6.93
CA PHE A 143 17.64 3.34 7.62
C PHE A 143 16.72 4.57 7.77
N ALA A 144 17.25 5.71 8.18
CA ALA A 144 16.52 6.98 8.21
C ALA A 144 15.91 7.31 6.85
N THR A 145 16.69 7.12 5.78
CA THR A 145 16.24 7.34 4.40
C THR A 145 15.10 6.40 4.02
N GLY A 146 15.21 5.10 4.34
CA GLY A 146 14.16 4.12 4.09
C GLY A 146 12.86 4.45 4.81
N LEU A 147 12.94 4.85 6.09
CA LEU A 147 11.76 5.25 6.88
C LEU A 147 11.11 6.53 6.34
N ALA A 148 11.89 7.56 6.03
CA ALA A 148 11.39 8.82 5.47
C ALA A 148 10.75 8.59 4.09
N THR A 149 11.38 7.76 3.26
CA THR A 149 10.83 7.39 1.94
C THR A 149 9.54 6.58 2.08
N THR A 150 9.43 5.73 3.12
CA THR A 150 8.18 5.02 3.44
C THR A 150 7.07 6.00 3.82
N CYS A 151 7.34 7.01 4.65
CA CYS A 151 6.35 8.04 4.94
C CYS A 151 5.88 8.76 3.66
N PHE A 152 6.80 9.13 2.78
CA PHE A 152 6.43 9.76 1.50
C PHE A 152 5.61 8.82 0.61
N TYR A 153 6.00 7.55 0.52
CA TYR A 153 5.30 6.52 -0.23
C TYR A 153 3.86 6.32 0.28
N GLU A 154 3.68 6.16 1.60
CA GLU A 154 2.37 5.98 2.23
C GLU A 154 1.48 7.23 2.07
N PHE A 155 2.05 8.43 2.12
CA PHE A 155 1.31 9.66 1.85
C PHE A 155 0.84 9.73 0.40
N CYS A 156 1.70 9.43 -0.58
CA CYS A 156 1.32 9.33 -1.99
C CYS A 156 0.22 8.28 -2.20
N HIS A 157 0.31 7.14 -1.53
CA HIS A 157 -0.68 6.07 -1.57
C HIS A 157 -2.04 6.54 -1.06
N CYS A 158 -2.08 7.25 0.09
CA CYS A 158 -3.32 7.89 0.56
C CYS A 158 -3.92 8.87 -0.45
N VAL A 159 -3.10 9.74 -1.06
CA VAL A 159 -3.55 10.71 -2.08
C VAL A 159 -4.14 10.01 -3.31
N GLN A 160 -3.63 8.82 -3.65
CA GLN A 160 -4.14 8.03 -4.77
C GLN A 160 -5.57 7.55 -4.55
N HIS A 161 -5.96 7.21 -3.32
CA HIS A 161 -7.31 6.77 -2.95
C HIS A 161 -8.22 7.92 -2.46
N LEU A 162 -7.67 9.11 -2.24
CA LEU A 162 -8.41 10.26 -1.72
C LEU A 162 -9.42 10.78 -2.75
N ASN A 163 -10.58 11.26 -2.30
CA ASN A 163 -11.53 12.01 -3.16
C ASN A 163 -10.99 13.43 -3.43
N TYR A 164 -9.93 13.49 -4.23
CA TYR A 164 -9.22 14.72 -4.57
C TYR A 164 -8.56 14.59 -5.93
N THR A 165 -8.67 15.63 -6.75
CA THR A 165 -7.94 15.72 -8.02
C THR A 165 -6.66 16.53 -7.81
N PRO A 166 -5.48 15.89 -7.81
CA PRO A 166 -4.22 16.60 -7.63
C PRO A 166 -4.00 17.63 -8.76
N LYS A 167 -3.38 18.77 -8.42
CA LYS A 167 -3.00 19.78 -9.43
C LYS A 167 -1.66 19.43 -10.12
N LEU A 168 -0.77 18.74 -9.42
CA LEU A 168 0.53 18.34 -9.96
C LEU A 168 0.39 17.17 -10.93
N ALA A 169 0.91 17.29 -12.15
CA ALA A 169 0.85 16.26 -13.18
C ALA A 169 1.44 14.91 -12.71
N PHE A 170 2.51 14.96 -11.92
CA PHE A 170 3.09 13.78 -11.30
C PHE A 170 2.07 13.02 -10.44
N LEU A 171 1.40 13.73 -9.50
CA LEU A 171 0.41 13.10 -8.62
C LEU A 171 -0.83 12.61 -9.37
N GLN A 172 -1.27 13.35 -10.41
CA GLN A 172 -2.36 12.89 -11.29
C GLN A 172 -2.00 11.58 -12.00
N ARG A 173 -0.76 11.49 -12.49
CA ARG A 173 -0.26 10.29 -13.17
C ARG A 173 -0.20 9.09 -12.25
N ILE A 174 0.46 9.19 -11.09
CA ILE A 174 0.59 8.06 -10.16
C ILE A 174 -0.77 7.62 -9.64
N LYS A 175 -1.69 8.56 -9.34
CA LYS A 175 -3.07 8.26 -8.95
C LYS A 175 -3.82 7.48 -10.02
N ARG A 176 -3.80 7.93 -11.27
CA ARG A 176 -4.50 7.25 -12.37
C ARG A 176 -3.99 5.82 -12.57
N LEU A 177 -2.67 5.61 -12.53
CA LEU A 177 -2.06 4.30 -12.74
C LEU A 177 -2.37 3.35 -11.59
N HIS A 178 -2.34 3.85 -10.35
CA HIS A 178 -2.66 3.06 -9.17
C HIS A 178 -4.16 2.71 -9.08
N LEU A 179 -5.05 3.65 -9.40
CA LEU A 179 -6.49 3.34 -9.49
C LEU A 179 -6.79 2.34 -10.61
N ALA A 180 -6.06 2.36 -11.73
CA ALA A 180 -6.18 1.34 -12.76
C ALA A 180 -5.74 -0.04 -12.25
N HIS A 181 -4.69 -0.12 -11.44
CA HIS A 181 -4.29 -1.34 -10.73
C HIS A 181 -5.40 -1.88 -9.82
N HIS A 182 -6.03 -1.03 -9.00
CA HIS A 182 -7.08 -1.46 -8.04
C HIS A 182 -8.44 -1.76 -8.65
N PHE A 183 -8.79 -1.12 -9.78
CA PHE A 183 -10.16 -1.19 -10.30
C PHE A 183 -10.27 -1.79 -11.69
N HIS A 184 -9.13 -2.02 -12.36
CA HIS A 184 -9.14 -2.57 -13.71
C HIS A 184 -8.29 -3.83 -13.86
N ASN A 185 -6.99 -3.77 -13.51
CA ASN A 185 -6.14 -4.96 -13.64
C ASN A 185 -4.95 -4.90 -12.66
N GLU A 186 -4.99 -5.77 -11.68
CA GLU A 186 -3.99 -5.89 -10.61
C GLU A 186 -2.71 -6.59 -11.05
N ALA A 187 -2.66 -7.15 -12.26
CA ALA A 187 -1.47 -7.82 -12.78
C ALA A 187 -0.41 -6.86 -13.36
N GLY A 188 -0.64 -5.56 -13.26
CA GLY A 188 0.32 -4.54 -13.67
C GLY A 188 0.21 -3.24 -12.89
N ASN A 189 1.10 -2.28 -13.19
CA ASN A 189 1.20 -1.01 -12.49
C ASN A 189 1.41 -1.17 -10.97
N PHE A 190 2.35 -2.03 -10.59
CA PHE A 190 2.72 -2.29 -9.19
C PHE A 190 3.43 -1.10 -8.52
N GLY A 191 3.93 -0.14 -9.27
CA GLY A 191 4.53 1.07 -8.75
C GLY A 191 3.52 1.98 -8.05
N ILE A 192 3.94 2.63 -6.95
CA ILE A 192 3.13 3.63 -6.23
C ILE A 192 3.64 5.05 -6.54
N THR A 193 4.92 5.30 -6.31
CA THR A 193 5.54 6.62 -6.53
C THR A 193 6.26 6.73 -7.87
N ASN A 194 6.72 5.61 -8.42
CA ASN A 194 7.28 5.54 -9.76
C ASN A 194 6.94 4.19 -10.43
N PHE A 195 6.99 4.17 -11.76
CA PHE A 195 6.66 3.00 -12.57
C PHE A 195 7.82 2.59 -13.48
N LEU A 196 9.06 2.88 -13.06
CA LEU A 196 10.26 2.49 -13.82
C LEU A 196 10.34 0.97 -13.92
N TRP A 197 10.18 0.30 -12.77
CA TRP A 197 10.29 -1.16 -12.70
C TRP A 197 9.15 -1.87 -13.42
N ASP A 198 7.95 -1.29 -13.44
CA ASP A 198 6.85 -1.78 -14.28
C ASP A 198 7.23 -1.76 -15.77
N ARG A 199 7.96 -0.72 -16.23
CA ARG A 199 8.44 -0.65 -17.62
C ARG A 199 9.53 -1.66 -17.89
N VAL A 200 10.50 -1.81 -16.98
CA VAL A 200 11.61 -2.77 -17.11
C VAL A 200 11.10 -4.20 -17.16
N PHE A 201 10.10 -4.53 -16.36
CA PHE A 201 9.55 -5.88 -16.27
C PHE A 201 8.25 -6.09 -17.07
N ALA A 202 7.92 -5.17 -17.98
CA ALA A 202 6.77 -5.24 -18.88
C ALA A 202 5.40 -5.41 -18.17
N THR A 203 5.24 -4.82 -16.97
CA THR A 203 3.97 -4.78 -16.24
C THR A 203 3.29 -3.41 -16.31
N TYR A 204 3.87 -2.47 -17.06
CA TYR A 204 3.32 -1.12 -17.23
C TYR A 204 2.24 -1.08 -18.31
N TYR A 205 1.08 -0.52 -17.97
CA TYR A 205 0.09 -0.08 -18.95
C TYR A 205 -0.35 1.36 -18.66
N ALA A 206 -0.44 2.18 -19.72
CA ALA A 206 -0.71 3.61 -19.59
C ALA A 206 -2.20 3.92 -19.40
N LYS A 207 -3.06 3.13 -20.02
CA LYS A 207 -4.53 3.31 -20.04
C LYS A 207 -5.20 1.97 -19.79
N ALA A 208 -6.34 1.99 -19.07
CA ALA A 208 -7.14 0.79 -18.81
C ALA A 208 -7.51 0.02 -20.11
N LYS A 209 -7.78 0.73 -21.21
CA LYS A 209 -8.10 0.12 -22.49
C LYS A 209 -6.95 -0.68 -23.16
N ASP A 210 -5.71 -0.50 -22.68
CA ASP A 210 -4.53 -1.18 -23.24
C ASP A 210 -4.42 -2.64 -22.78
N VAL A 211 -5.16 -3.03 -21.73
CA VAL A 211 -5.20 -4.38 -21.17
C VAL A 211 -6.63 -4.79 -20.84
N ALA A 212 -6.91 -6.10 -20.87
CA ALA A 212 -8.21 -6.61 -20.45
C ALA A 212 -8.45 -6.37 -18.95
N ARG A 213 -9.70 -6.17 -18.57
CA ARG A 213 -10.07 -6.09 -17.16
C ARG A 213 -9.85 -7.44 -16.50
N SER A 214 -9.17 -7.46 -15.36
CA SER A 214 -8.96 -8.67 -14.58
C SER A 214 -10.25 -9.09 -13.84
N PRO A 215 -10.63 -10.37 -13.87
CA PRO A 215 -11.73 -10.88 -13.05
C PRO A 215 -11.37 -10.98 -11.56
N THR A 216 -10.10 -10.87 -11.21
CA THR A 216 -9.59 -11.05 -9.85
C THR A 216 -9.08 -9.74 -9.21
N VAL A 217 -9.40 -8.60 -9.81
CA VAL A 217 -8.89 -7.28 -9.39
C VAL A 217 -9.15 -6.95 -7.91
N PHE A 218 -10.27 -7.41 -7.35
CA PHE A 218 -10.61 -7.17 -5.95
C PHE A 218 -10.17 -8.27 -4.99
N ASN A 219 -9.90 -9.48 -5.50
CA ASN A 219 -9.53 -10.62 -4.65
C ASN A 219 -8.10 -11.13 -4.89
N ILE A 220 -7.34 -10.48 -5.77
CA ILE A 220 -5.94 -10.79 -6.11
C ILE A 220 -5.68 -12.29 -6.27
N GLY A 221 -6.62 -12.98 -6.93
CA GLY A 221 -6.56 -14.42 -7.23
C GLY A 221 -7.06 -15.34 -6.12
N TYR A 222 -7.55 -14.84 -4.98
CA TYR A 222 -8.21 -15.64 -3.97
C TYR A 222 -9.70 -15.81 -4.34
N THR A 223 -9.97 -16.70 -5.30
CA THR A 223 -11.30 -17.01 -5.81
C THR A 223 -12.06 -17.95 -4.87
N ALA A 224 -13.35 -18.21 -5.16
CA ALA A 224 -14.15 -19.18 -4.40
C ALA A 224 -13.50 -20.57 -4.39
N ALA A 225 -12.97 -21.04 -5.54
CA ALA A 225 -12.26 -22.32 -5.63
C ALA A 225 -10.97 -22.35 -4.79
N GLU A 226 -10.24 -21.23 -4.70
CA GLU A 226 -9.07 -21.14 -3.79
C GLU A 226 -9.51 -21.09 -2.33
N ALA A 227 -10.65 -20.46 -2.02
CA ALA A 227 -11.19 -20.43 -0.66
C ALA A 227 -11.64 -21.80 -0.15
N GLU A 228 -12.17 -22.66 -1.03
CA GLU A 228 -12.48 -24.05 -0.69
C GLU A 228 -11.22 -24.86 -0.33
N ARG A 229 -10.13 -24.64 -1.06
CA ARG A 229 -8.86 -25.34 -0.86
C ARG A 229 -8.05 -24.79 0.32
N PHE A 230 -8.11 -23.49 0.55
CA PHE A 230 -7.33 -22.73 1.53
C PHE A 230 -8.24 -21.77 2.31
N PRO A 231 -9.08 -22.25 3.25
CA PRO A 231 -10.17 -21.47 3.84
C PRO A 231 -9.73 -20.40 4.83
N TRP A 232 -8.42 -20.25 5.08
CA TRP A 232 -7.89 -19.42 6.15
C TRP A 232 -8.26 -17.94 6.04
N VAL A 233 -8.20 -17.36 4.83
CA VAL A 233 -8.57 -15.96 4.60
C VAL A 233 -10.07 -15.76 4.76
N GLN A 234 -10.87 -16.68 4.24
CA GLN A 234 -12.33 -16.66 4.39
C GLN A 234 -12.77 -16.76 5.85
N GLN A 235 -12.16 -17.64 6.63
CA GLN A 235 -12.44 -17.81 8.07
C GLN A 235 -12.13 -16.54 8.89
N LEU A 236 -11.16 -15.73 8.44
CA LEU A 236 -10.79 -14.45 9.04
C LEU A 236 -11.62 -13.27 8.51
N SER A 237 -12.55 -13.51 7.61
CA SER A 237 -13.37 -12.49 6.96
C SER A 237 -14.80 -12.54 7.49
N ASN A 238 -15.51 -11.40 7.48
CA ASN A 238 -16.89 -11.28 8.00
C ASN A 238 -17.94 -11.80 6.98
N GLY A 239 -17.72 -12.97 6.39
CA GLY A 239 -18.60 -13.59 5.42
C GLY A 239 -18.12 -13.42 3.97
N ILE A 240 -18.96 -13.85 3.03
CA ILE A 240 -18.68 -13.87 1.59
C ILE A 240 -19.60 -12.85 0.89
N ARG A 241 -19.07 -12.12 -0.09
CA ARG A 241 -19.84 -11.25 -0.98
C ARG A 241 -20.58 -12.07 -2.04
N ARG A 242 -21.56 -11.46 -2.73
CA ARG A 242 -22.30 -12.11 -3.82
C ARG A 242 -21.42 -12.60 -4.99
N ASP A 243 -20.26 -11.96 -5.19
CA ASP A 243 -19.26 -12.34 -6.20
C ASP A 243 -18.35 -13.48 -5.75
N GLY A 244 -18.61 -14.10 -4.58
CA GLY A 244 -17.80 -15.18 -4.02
C GLY A 244 -16.55 -14.70 -3.27
N SER A 245 -16.28 -13.41 -3.22
CA SER A 245 -15.13 -12.88 -2.49
C SER A 245 -15.42 -12.71 -0.99
N PRO A 246 -14.41 -12.86 -0.10
CA PRO A 246 -14.57 -12.59 1.33
C PRO A 246 -14.91 -11.12 1.60
N ARG A 247 -15.74 -10.86 2.62
CA ARG A 247 -16.02 -9.50 3.08
C ARG A 247 -14.84 -8.93 3.86
N PRO A 248 -14.57 -7.60 3.78
CA PRO A 248 -13.54 -6.95 4.57
C PRO A 248 -13.76 -7.13 6.07
N PHE A 249 -12.69 -7.25 6.83
CA PHE A 249 -12.73 -7.28 8.29
C PHE A 249 -13.24 -5.93 8.82
N GLY A 250 -14.28 -5.94 9.68
CA GLY A 250 -14.80 -4.76 10.38
C GLY A 250 -16.10 -4.16 9.84
N ARG A 251 -16.66 -4.64 8.72
CA ARG A 251 -18.04 -4.31 8.34
C ARG A 251 -19.01 -5.32 8.94
N ARG A 252 -20.04 -4.83 9.65
CA ARG A 252 -21.15 -5.67 10.09
C ARG A 252 -21.99 -6.11 8.89
N ALA A 253 -22.59 -7.31 9.00
CA ALA A 253 -23.43 -7.87 7.94
C ALA A 253 -24.70 -7.06 7.63
N ASP A 254 -25.05 -6.14 8.53
CA ASP A 254 -26.24 -5.27 8.50
C ASP A 254 -25.96 -3.88 7.87
N GLU A 255 -24.71 -3.50 7.65
CA GLU A 255 -24.41 -2.32 6.85
C GLU A 255 -24.62 -2.68 5.38
N GLY A 256 -25.79 -2.30 4.83
CA GLY A 256 -26.24 -2.63 3.49
C GLY A 256 -25.15 -2.43 2.43
N GLU A 257 -25.02 -3.39 1.53
CA GLU A 257 -24.16 -3.26 0.35
C GLU A 257 -24.53 -1.96 -0.35
N PRO A 258 -23.57 -1.08 -0.70
CA PRO A 258 -23.88 -0.01 -1.62
C PRO A 258 -24.45 -0.68 -2.87
N SER A 259 -25.67 -0.32 -3.23
CA SER A 259 -26.35 -0.83 -4.41
C SER A 259 -25.38 -0.74 -5.58
N ALA A 260 -25.04 -1.90 -6.17
CA ALA A 260 -24.27 -1.97 -7.40
C ALA A 260 -25.17 -1.57 -8.57
N ASP A 261 -25.69 -0.35 -8.51
CA ASP A 261 -26.41 0.30 -9.62
C ASP A 261 -25.50 1.38 -10.22
N LEU A 262 -24.41 0.91 -10.80
CA LEU A 262 -23.64 1.65 -11.79
C LEU A 262 -23.87 0.99 -13.15
N SER A 263 -25.12 0.93 -13.58
CA SER A 263 -25.42 0.92 -15.00
C SER A 263 -25.02 2.30 -15.55
N PRO A 264 -24.25 2.38 -16.64
CA PRO A 264 -24.04 3.63 -17.33
C PRO A 264 -25.42 4.10 -17.85
N GLN A 265 -25.99 5.12 -17.25
CA GLN A 265 -27.11 5.79 -17.86
C GLN A 265 -26.59 6.50 -19.11
N ASP A 266 -26.91 5.92 -20.26
CA ASP A 266 -26.90 6.57 -21.56
C ASP A 266 -27.72 7.87 -21.48
N GLY A 267 -27.02 8.98 -21.37
CA GLY A 267 -27.57 10.32 -21.32
C GLY A 267 -27.02 11.25 -22.41
N ILE A 268 -26.87 10.73 -23.63
CA ILE A 268 -26.69 11.60 -24.80
C ILE A 268 -28.09 12.03 -25.27
N ARG A 269 -28.62 13.07 -24.66
CA ARG A 269 -29.70 13.82 -25.29
C ARG A 269 -29.08 14.77 -26.31
N SER A 270 -29.27 14.44 -27.58
CA SER A 270 -29.17 15.33 -28.70
C SER A 270 -29.93 16.61 -28.43
N ARG A 271 -29.29 17.78 -28.44
CA ARG A 271 -29.94 19.06 -28.77
C ARG A 271 -29.53 19.43 -30.20
N ARG A 272 -30.41 19.11 -31.13
CA ARG A 272 -30.57 19.87 -32.36
C ARG A 272 -31.69 20.88 -32.08
N ALA A 273 -31.41 22.12 -32.23
CA ALA A 273 -32.14 23.21 -32.88
C ALA A 273 -31.41 24.52 -32.56
#